data_fa27f28d7c356066fb4b706cdc21475d
#
_entry.id   fa27f28d7c356066fb4b706cdc21475d
#
_cell.length_a   1.000
_cell.length_b   1.000
_cell.length_c   1.000
_cell.angle_alpha   90.00
_cell.angle_beta   90.00
_cell.angle_gamma   90.00
#
_symmetry.space_group_name_H-M   'P 1'
#
loop_
_entity.id
_entity.type
_entity.pdbx_description
1 polymer ?
#
loop_
_entity_poly.entity_id
_entity_poly.type
_entity_poly.pdbx_seq_one_letter_code
_entity_poly.pdbx_strand_id
1 'polypeptide(L)'
;MAIGTRSRLERTLIEYTMACTPNYVVILSLDTTTRGGSTAIARDAQLLALVRGDATRSHSERLPGEIAAALSEAGLLRADIDLLAVATGPGAFTGLRIGLAAMQGLAMTLCRPVIGISALDALADEVSAGTATLVAPWMDAQRGEVFAMLLDAASGRTLESPLAAPPAVVLAAWRAHLDGHTAVFIGDAAERDAALVAETGAGQWSTRRPPPLAPALARLARIRAARGEAGLPHQLTPIYVRRPDVEIERERRERP
;
A
#
# COMPACT_ATOMS: atom_id res chain seq x y z
N MET A 1 19.22 8.02 -31.11
CA MET A 1 19.19 7.98 -29.62
C MET A 1 18.75 9.36 -29.16
N ALA A 2 17.44 9.57 -28.97
CA ALA A 2 16.86 10.87 -28.67
C ALA A 2 16.81 11.04 -27.15
N ILE A 3 17.64 11.93 -26.62
CA ILE A 3 17.58 12.38 -25.22
C ILE A 3 16.38 13.33 -25.16
N GLY A 4 15.24 12.80 -24.67
CA GLY A 4 14.04 13.60 -24.47
C GLY A 4 14.32 14.76 -23.53
N THR A 5 14.09 15.96 -24.02
CA THR A 5 14.19 17.23 -23.26
C THR A 5 13.14 17.20 -22.17
N ARG A 6 13.58 17.00 -20.91
CA ARG A 6 12.71 17.10 -19.72
C ARG A 6 12.03 18.46 -19.70
N SER A 7 10.74 18.50 -19.40
CA SER A 7 9.97 19.74 -19.33
C SER A 7 10.54 20.68 -18.26
N ARG A 8 10.26 21.98 -18.39
CA ARG A 8 10.71 23.00 -17.42
C ARG A 8 10.20 22.68 -15.99
N LEU A 9 8.99 22.11 -15.88
CA LEU A 9 8.39 21.66 -14.62
C LEU A 9 9.13 20.46 -14.01
N GLU A 10 9.59 19.51 -14.83
CA GLU A 10 10.39 18.36 -14.36
C GLU A 10 11.75 18.80 -13.82
N ARG A 11 12.39 19.77 -14.46
CA ARG A 11 13.66 20.36 -13.97
C ARG A 11 13.45 21.12 -12.67
N THR A 12 12.41 21.96 -12.58
CA THR A 12 12.10 22.73 -11.36
C THR A 12 11.79 21.83 -10.17
N LEU A 13 11.05 20.72 -10.36
CA LEU A 13 10.79 19.74 -9.30
C LEU A 13 12.06 19.03 -8.82
N ILE A 14 12.94 18.65 -9.74
CA ILE A 14 14.23 18.01 -9.41
C ILE A 14 15.19 19.00 -8.73
N GLU A 15 15.26 20.23 -9.23
CA GLU A 15 16.13 21.29 -8.65
C GLU A 15 15.62 21.75 -7.28
N TYR A 16 14.30 21.82 -7.08
CA TYR A 16 13.71 22.18 -5.78
C TYR A 16 13.93 21.08 -4.72
N THR A 17 13.98 19.83 -5.14
CA THR A 17 14.30 18.68 -4.26
C THR A 17 15.77 18.70 -3.80
N MET A 18 16.65 19.35 -4.57
CA MET A 18 18.10 19.40 -4.29
C MET A 18 18.57 20.66 -3.55
N ALA A 19 17.77 21.74 -3.51
CA ALA A 19 18.25 23.07 -3.12
C ALA A 19 18.09 23.45 -1.65
N CYS A 20 17.32 22.68 -0.84
CA CYS A 20 17.16 22.92 0.60
C CYS A 20 16.76 21.62 1.29
N THR A 21 17.69 20.68 1.42
CA THR A 21 17.45 19.49 2.24
C THR A 21 17.67 19.84 3.71
N PRO A 22 16.59 19.96 4.52
CA PRO A 22 16.76 19.75 5.95
C PRO A 22 17.40 18.36 6.13
N ASN A 23 18.16 18.17 7.19
CA ASN A 23 18.80 16.87 7.50
C ASN A 23 17.81 15.69 7.66
N TYR A 24 16.53 15.86 7.32
CA TYR A 24 15.46 14.90 7.45
C TYR A 24 14.38 15.10 6.38
N VAL A 25 13.62 14.06 6.08
CA VAL A 25 12.50 14.06 5.13
C VAL A 25 11.17 13.87 5.87
N VAL A 26 10.25 14.82 5.69
CA VAL A 26 8.87 14.72 6.22
C VAL A 26 7.98 14.04 5.19
N ILE A 27 7.37 12.93 5.57
CA ILE A 27 6.54 12.10 4.72
C ILE A 27 5.10 12.09 5.23
N LEU A 28 4.16 12.51 4.37
CA LEU A 28 2.74 12.24 4.56
C LEU A 28 2.38 10.95 3.82
N SER A 29 1.86 9.97 4.53
CA SER A 29 1.44 8.68 3.97
C SER A 29 -0.04 8.43 4.19
N LEU A 30 -0.68 7.76 3.20
CA LEU A 30 -2.11 7.53 3.16
C LEU A 30 -2.44 6.12 2.69
N ASP A 31 -3.26 5.41 3.47
CA ASP A 31 -3.94 4.20 3.07
C ASP A 31 -5.47 4.41 3.02
N THR A 32 -6.08 4.06 1.90
CA THR A 32 -7.53 4.04 1.69
C THR A 32 -7.99 2.73 1.04
N THR A 33 -7.14 1.69 1.10
CA THR A 33 -7.41 0.37 0.49
C THR A 33 -8.42 -0.45 1.28
N THR A 34 -8.52 -0.20 2.59
CA THR A 34 -9.50 -0.82 3.49
C THR A 34 -10.56 0.19 3.93
N ARG A 35 -11.67 -0.27 4.54
CA ARG A 35 -12.74 0.62 5.03
C ARG A 35 -12.25 1.65 6.05
N GLY A 36 -11.41 1.23 6.99
CA GLY A 36 -10.81 2.12 7.98
C GLY A 36 -9.78 3.04 7.34
N GLY A 37 -8.78 2.46 6.72
CA GLY A 37 -7.63 3.20 6.23
C GLY A 37 -6.82 3.85 7.35
N SER A 38 -5.83 4.63 6.96
CA SER A 38 -5.01 5.39 7.90
C SER A 38 -4.23 6.50 7.21
N THR A 39 -3.89 7.53 7.99
CA THR A 39 -3.03 8.65 7.59
C THR A 39 -1.90 8.77 8.60
N ALA A 40 -0.66 8.90 8.14
CA ALA A 40 0.47 9.09 9.04
C ALA A 40 1.40 10.20 8.56
N ILE A 41 2.07 10.83 9.52
CA ILE A 41 3.19 11.73 9.30
C ILE A 41 4.42 11.07 9.90
N ALA A 42 5.47 10.96 9.11
CA ALA A 42 6.77 10.48 9.57
C ALA A 42 7.86 11.49 9.25
N ARG A 43 8.88 11.55 10.11
CA ARG A 43 10.13 12.26 9.86
C ARG A 43 11.25 11.23 9.82
N ASP A 44 11.80 10.99 8.65
CA ASP A 44 12.71 9.86 8.39
C ASP A 44 12.12 8.51 8.84
N ALA A 45 12.71 7.89 9.84
CA ALA A 45 12.22 6.64 10.43
C ALA A 45 11.26 6.85 11.62
N GLN A 46 11.09 8.08 12.10
CA GLN A 46 10.27 8.39 13.27
C GLN A 46 8.83 8.67 12.85
N LEU A 47 7.89 7.90 13.38
CA LEU A 47 6.46 8.19 13.28
C LEU A 47 6.12 9.36 14.22
N LEU A 48 5.59 10.46 13.68
CA LEU A 48 5.18 11.64 14.43
C LEU A 48 3.69 11.64 14.76
N ALA A 49 2.85 11.18 13.82
CA ALA A 49 1.41 11.13 13.99
C ALA A 49 0.81 9.95 13.24
N LEU A 50 -0.29 9.40 13.78
CA LEU A 50 -1.05 8.32 13.17
C LEU A 50 -2.54 8.50 13.44
N VAL A 51 -3.28 8.82 12.41
CA VAL A 51 -4.75 8.91 12.43
C VAL A 51 -5.34 7.64 11.82
N ARG A 52 -6.14 6.92 12.59
CA ARG A 52 -6.94 5.79 12.09
C ARG A 52 -8.27 6.30 11.59
N GLY A 53 -8.68 5.88 10.41
CA GLY A 53 -9.93 6.30 9.85
C GLY A 53 -11.13 5.60 10.49
N ASP A 54 -12.25 6.30 10.53
CA ASP A 54 -13.54 5.76 10.97
C ASP A 54 -14.20 4.94 9.85
N ALA A 55 -14.25 3.62 10.01
CA ALA A 55 -14.81 2.69 9.03
C ALA A 55 -16.32 2.87 8.78
N THR A 56 -17.03 3.65 9.60
CA THR A 56 -18.46 3.95 9.45
C THR A 56 -18.74 5.10 8.48
N ARG A 57 -17.73 5.92 8.16
CA ARG A 57 -17.82 7.06 7.27
C ARG A 57 -17.03 6.82 5.98
N SER A 58 -17.45 7.46 4.89
CA SER A 58 -16.73 7.38 3.61
C SER A 58 -15.38 8.08 3.66
N HIS A 59 -14.41 7.60 2.87
CA HIS A 59 -13.10 8.26 2.75
C HIS A 59 -13.22 9.72 2.26
N SER A 60 -14.14 10.01 1.33
CA SER A 60 -14.33 11.35 0.80
C SER A 60 -14.77 12.38 1.85
N GLU A 61 -15.54 11.95 2.85
CA GLU A 61 -16.01 12.84 3.92
C GLU A 61 -14.94 13.15 4.96
N ARG A 62 -14.09 12.19 5.25
CA ARG A 62 -13.20 12.26 6.42
C ARG A 62 -11.73 12.58 6.07
N LEU A 63 -11.28 12.25 4.87
CA LEU A 63 -9.87 12.34 4.49
C LEU A 63 -9.24 13.74 4.67
N PRO A 64 -9.90 14.86 4.29
CA PRO A 64 -9.33 16.19 4.53
C PRO A 64 -9.12 16.47 6.02
N GLY A 65 -10.07 16.04 6.86
CA GLY A 65 -9.98 16.18 8.32
C GLY A 65 -8.88 15.30 8.92
N GLU A 66 -8.71 14.07 8.44
CA GLU A 66 -7.66 13.15 8.90
C GLU A 66 -6.25 13.66 8.57
N ILE A 67 -6.06 14.21 7.36
CA ILE A 67 -4.78 14.84 6.99
C ILE A 67 -4.49 16.06 7.87
N ALA A 68 -5.50 16.91 8.10
CA ALA A 68 -5.35 18.07 8.97
C ALA A 68 -5.06 17.67 10.42
N ALA A 69 -5.72 16.64 10.95
CA ALA A 69 -5.47 16.10 12.28
C ALA A 69 -4.06 15.54 12.42
N ALA A 70 -3.60 14.74 11.45
CA ALA A 70 -2.25 14.18 11.46
C ALA A 70 -1.16 15.27 11.44
N LEU A 71 -1.34 16.32 10.64
CA LEU A 71 -0.42 17.47 10.61
C LEU A 71 -0.42 18.22 11.94
N SER A 72 -1.61 18.47 12.51
CA SER A 72 -1.75 19.13 13.81
C SER A 72 -1.08 18.34 14.95
N GLU A 73 -1.29 17.01 14.99
CA GLU A 73 -0.68 16.12 15.96
C GLU A 73 0.86 16.09 15.82
N ALA A 74 1.36 16.14 14.59
CA ALA A 74 2.79 16.21 14.31
C ALA A 74 3.40 17.60 14.59
N GLY A 75 2.59 18.63 14.82
CA GLY A 75 3.06 20.02 14.96
C GLY A 75 3.65 20.59 13.66
N LEU A 76 3.13 20.18 12.51
CA LEU A 76 3.64 20.53 11.19
C LEU A 76 2.57 21.21 10.33
N LEU A 77 3.05 22.00 9.37
CA LEU A 77 2.24 22.61 8.32
C LEU A 77 2.30 21.78 7.03
N ARG A 78 1.38 22.00 6.12
CA ARG A 78 1.39 21.36 4.79
C ARG A 78 2.67 21.68 3.99
N ALA A 79 3.25 22.85 4.19
CA ALA A 79 4.48 23.27 3.53
C ALA A 79 5.71 22.48 3.99
N ASP A 80 5.66 21.86 5.16
CA ASP A 80 6.76 21.08 5.72
C ASP A 80 6.84 19.66 5.12
N ILE A 81 5.82 19.24 4.34
CA ILE A 81 5.82 17.94 3.67
C ILE A 81 6.82 17.95 2.52
N ASP A 82 7.74 16.99 2.50
CA ASP A 82 8.75 16.82 1.46
C ASP A 82 8.38 15.72 0.46
N LEU A 83 7.68 14.68 0.92
CA LEU A 83 7.32 13.50 0.14
C LEU A 83 5.92 13.02 0.51
N LEU A 84 5.16 12.59 -0.51
CA LEU A 84 3.89 11.94 -0.31
C LEU A 84 3.99 10.45 -0.64
N ALA A 85 3.28 9.63 0.14
CA ALA A 85 3.21 8.19 -0.05
C ALA A 85 1.76 7.73 -0.02
N VAL A 86 1.36 6.85 -0.95
CA VAL A 86 -0.02 6.36 -1.00
C VAL A 86 -0.09 4.91 -1.39
N ALA A 87 -1.02 4.18 -0.76
CA ALA A 87 -1.34 2.82 -1.17
C ALA A 87 -1.97 2.84 -2.57
N THR A 88 -1.36 2.12 -3.52
CA THR A 88 -1.85 2.01 -4.90
C THR A 88 -2.77 0.82 -5.11
N GLY A 89 -3.05 0.05 -4.05
CA GLY A 89 -3.83 -1.18 -4.10
C GLY A 89 -2.97 -2.46 -3.93
N PRO A 90 -3.60 -3.61 -4.02
CA PRO A 90 -5.03 -3.82 -4.20
C PRO A 90 -5.88 -3.36 -3.00
N GLY A 91 -7.20 -3.24 -3.19
CA GLY A 91 -8.13 -2.86 -2.15
C GLY A 91 -9.49 -2.39 -2.70
N ALA A 92 -10.27 -1.74 -1.85
CA ALA A 92 -11.60 -1.22 -2.19
C ALA A 92 -11.51 -0.18 -3.32
N PHE A 93 -12.13 -0.47 -4.46
CA PHE A 93 -12.03 0.31 -5.70
C PHE A 93 -12.30 1.81 -5.53
N THR A 94 -13.37 2.16 -4.81
CA THR A 94 -13.74 3.56 -4.56
C THR A 94 -12.75 4.24 -3.62
N GLY A 95 -12.38 3.59 -2.53
CA GLY A 95 -11.41 4.10 -1.56
C GLY A 95 -10.06 4.38 -2.22
N LEU A 96 -9.57 3.42 -3.00
CA LEU A 96 -8.31 3.52 -3.73
C LEU A 96 -8.27 4.77 -4.64
N ARG A 97 -9.33 5.00 -5.41
CA ARG A 97 -9.42 6.18 -6.30
C ARG A 97 -9.47 7.50 -5.54
N ILE A 98 -10.20 7.54 -4.42
CA ILE A 98 -10.26 8.72 -3.55
C ILE A 98 -8.88 9.04 -2.99
N GLY A 99 -8.17 8.06 -2.45
CA GLY A 99 -6.83 8.24 -1.89
C GLY A 99 -5.81 8.70 -2.94
N LEU A 100 -5.79 8.04 -4.10
CA LEU A 100 -4.91 8.41 -5.20
C LEU A 100 -5.17 9.85 -5.68
N ALA A 101 -6.44 10.20 -5.94
CA ALA A 101 -6.80 11.54 -6.39
C ALA A 101 -6.45 12.63 -5.36
N ALA A 102 -6.67 12.36 -4.07
CA ALA A 102 -6.33 13.29 -2.99
C ALA A 102 -4.81 13.52 -2.91
N MET A 103 -4.02 12.45 -3.00
CA MET A 103 -2.56 12.56 -2.91
C MET A 103 -1.94 13.15 -4.18
N GLN A 104 -2.50 12.86 -5.36
CA GLN A 104 -2.13 13.55 -6.61
C GLN A 104 -2.40 15.05 -6.53
N GLY A 105 -3.60 15.45 -6.10
CA GLY A 105 -3.97 16.86 -5.95
C GLY A 105 -3.09 17.59 -4.94
N LEU A 106 -2.79 16.96 -3.80
CA LEU A 106 -1.92 17.53 -2.78
C LEU A 106 -0.46 17.64 -3.28
N ALA A 107 0.06 16.61 -3.94
CA ALA A 107 1.40 16.61 -4.54
C ALA A 107 1.56 17.71 -5.58
N MET A 108 0.56 17.91 -6.45
CA MET A 108 0.54 19.00 -7.42
C MET A 108 0.51 20.38 -6.74
N THR A 109 -0.33 20.55 -5.73
CA THR A 109 -0.48 21.84 -5.01
C THR A 109 0.78 22.22 -4.24
N LEU A 110 1.44 21.23 -3.63
CA LEU A 110 2.66 21.44 -2.83
C LEU A 110 3.94 21.41 -3.70
N CYS A 111 3.83 21.07 -4.99
CA CYS A 111 4.99 20.82 -5.86
C CYS A 111 5.94 19.77 -5.23
N ARG A 112 5.40 18.68 -4.67
CA ARG A 112 6.18 17.62 -4.03
C ARG A 112 6.07 16.30 -4.78
N PRO A 113 7.11 15.46 -4.73
CA PRO A 113 7.08 14.13 -5.32
C PRO A 113 6.14 13.20 -4.57
N VAL A 114 5.67 12.15 -5.25
CA VAL A 114 4.81 11.14 -4.67
C VAL A 114 5.31 9.74 -5.03
N ILE A 115 5.13 8.80 -4.10
CA ILE A 115 5.43 7.38 -4.29
C ILE A 115 4.18 6.55 -4.07
N GLY A 116 3.84 5.72 -5.05
CA GLY A 116 2.83 4.70 -4.93
C GLY A 116 3.43 3.40 -4.40
N ILE A 117 2.77 2.76 -3.44
CA ILE A 117 3.22 1.53 -2.79
C ILE A 117 2.08 0.52 -2.81
N SER A 118 2.38 -0.73 -3.14
CA SER A 118 1.41 -1.81 -3.05
C SER A 118 0.96 -2.02 -1.59
N ALA A 119 -0.34 -2.19 -1.36
CA ALA A 119 -0.86 -2.52 -0.05
C ALA A 119 -0.35 -3.89 0.44
N LEU A 120 -0.11 -4.84 -0.48
CA LEU A 120 0.46 -6.14 -0.15
C LEU A 120 1.93 -6.01 0.26
N ASP A 121 2.72 -5.13 -0.39
CA ASP A 121 4.09 -4.85 0.04
C ASP A 121 4.12 -4.20 1.43
N ALA A 122 3.18 -3.27 1.70
CA ALA A 122 3.07 -2.63 3.01
C ALA A 122 2.69 -3.62 4.13
N LEU A 123 1.81 -4.60 3.83
CA LEU A 123 1.50 -5.68 4.76
C LEU A 123 2.71 -6.58 5.01
N ALA A 124 3.46 -6.93 3.96
CA ALA A 124 4.66 -7.76 4.10
C ALA A 124 5.72 -7.09 4.97
N ASP A 125 5.90 -5.76 4.83
CA ASP A 125 6.84 -4.96 5.63
C ASP A 125 6.53 -4.96 7.15
N GLU A 126 5.30 -5.27 7.53
CA GLU A 126 4.90 -5.39 8.94
C GLU A 126 5.33 -6.72 9.61
N VAL A 127 5.86 -7.66 8.84
CA VAL A 127 6.40 -8.92 9.38
C VAL A 127 7.89 -8.79 9.59
N SER A 128 8.32 -8.84 10.85
CA SER A 128 9.74 -8.74 11.20
C SER A 128 10.55 -9.90 10.63
N ALA A 129 11.76 -9.62 10.16
CA ALA A 129 12.69 -10.64 9.72
C ALA A 129 12.92 -11.71 10.80
N GLY A 130 12.99 -12.98 10.40
CA GLY A 130 13.20 -14.12 11.29
C GLY A 130 11.93 -14.64 12.00
N THR A 131 10.77 -14.00 11.82
CA THR A 131 9.50 -14.48 12.38
C THR A 131 9.01 -15.75 11.69
N ALA A 132 9.22 -15.87 10.38
CA ALA A 132 8.85 -17.01 9.55
C ALA A 132 9.77 -17.09 8.33
N THR A 133 9.67 -18.18 7.57
CA THR A 133 10.37 -18.33 6.28
C THR A 133 9.58 -17.69 5.14
N LEU A 134 8.25 -17.62 5.27
CA LEU A 134 7.34 -17.08 4.26
C LEU A 134 6.44 -16.00 4.86
N VAL A 135 6.11 -15.00 4.05
CA VAL A 135 5.10 -13.98 4.37
C VAL A 135 4.02 -14.01 3.31
N ALA A 136 2.78 -14.10 3.75
CA ALA A 136 1.58 -14.13 2.93
C ALA A 136 0.66 -12.94 3.25
N PRO A 137 0.81 -11.76 2.61
CA PRO A 137 -0.22 -10.73 2.64
C PRO A 137 -1.57 -11.29 2.19
N TRP A 138 -2.64 -11.04 2.98
CA TRP A 138 -3.92 -11.73 2.83
C TRP A 138 -5.07 -10.76 3.10
N MET A 139 -5.49 -10.01 2.06
CA MET A 139 -6.51 -8.96 2.17
C MET A 139 -7.86 -9.44 1.66
N ASP A 140 -8.94 -8.95 2.24
CA ASP A 140 -10.30 -9.23 1.76
C ASP A 140 -10.54 -8.56 0.39
N ALA A 141 -10.72 -9.39 -0.63
CA ALA A 141 -11.09 -8.94 -1.98
C ALA A 141 -12.61 -8.89 -2.20
N GLN A 142 -13.41 -9.05 -1.12
CA GLN A 142 -14.85 -9.19 -1.16
C GLN A 142 -15.29 -10.45 -1.92
N ARG A 143 -16.61 -10.78 -1.89
CA ARG A 143 -17.21 -11.92 -2.61
C ARG A 143 -16.59 -13.28 -2.30
N GLY A 144 -16.01 -13.45 -1.11
CA GLY A 144 -15.35 -14.69 -0.71
C GLY A 144 -13.97 -14.91 -1.33
N GLU A 145 -13.39 -13.90 -1.93
CA GLU A 145 -12.03 -13.91 -2.46
C GLU A 145 -11.05 -13.17 -1.53
N VAL A 146 -9.75 -13.38 -1.77
CA VAL A 146 -8.66 -12.64 -1.14
C VAL A 146 -7.72 -12.07 -2.20
N PHE A 147 -7.18 -10.88 -1.94
CA PHE A 147 -5.96 -10.44 -2.58
C PHE A 147 -4.79 -11.03 -1.80
N ALA A 148 -3.98 -11.81 -2.47
CA ALA A 148 -2.89 -12.52 -1.83
C ALA A 148 -1.62 -12.49 -2.66
N MET A 149 -0.48 -12.61 -1.99
CA MET A 149 0.86 -12.69 -2.55
C MET A 149 1.71 -13.55 -1.61
N LEU A 150 2.70 -14.27 -2.11
CA LEU A 150 3.62 -15.04 -1.29
C LEU A 150 5.05 -14.56 -1.50
N LEU A 151 5.76 -14.30 -0.39
CA LEU A 151 7.14 -13.84 -0.40
C LEU A 151 8.03 -14.74 0.47
N ASP A 152 9.27 -14.86 0.08
CA ASP A 152 10.35 -15.31 0.94
C ASP A 152 10.69 -14.21 1.94
N ALA A 153 10.60 -14.51 3.23
CA ALA A 153 10.75 -13.52 4.30
C ALA A 153 12.17 -12.98 4.45
N ALA A 154 13.18 -13.74 4.09
CA ALA A 154 14.58 -13.36 4.26
C ALA A 154 15.04 -12.41 3.14
N SER A 155 14.67 -12.72 1.90
CA SER A 155 15.10 -11.96 0.72
C SER A 155 14.10 -10.91 0.26
N GLY A 156 12.83 -10.97 0.69
CA GLY A 156 11.73 -10.17 0.17
C GLY A 156 11.33 -10.54 -1.27
N ARG A 157 11.86 -11.66 -1.81
CA ARG A 157 11.57 -12.10 -3.16
C ARG A 157 10.15 -12.63 -3.26
N THR A 158 9.40 -12.13 -4.23
CA THR A 158 8.07 -12.66 -4.57
C THR A 158 8.21 -14.08 -5.12
N LEU A 159 7.56 -15.03 -4.45
CA LEU A 159 7.43 -16.42 -4.87
C LEU A 159 6.16 -16.61 -5.72
N GLU A 160 5.06 -16.00 -5.27
CA GLU A 160 3.79 -15.98 -5.98
C GLU A 160 3.30 -14.56 -6.16
N SER A 161 3.03 -14.18 -7.40
CA SER A 161 2.60 -12.81 -7.77
C SER A 161 1.23 -12.47 -7.18
N PRO A 162 0.90 -11.18 -7.00
CA PRO A 162 -0.41 -10.75 -6.55
C PRO A 162 -1.55 -11.35 -7.36
N LEU A 163 -2.53 -11.95 -6.70
CA LEU A 163 -3.71 -12.57 -7.30
C LEU A 163 -4.98 -12.27 -6.50
N ALA A 164 -6.13 -12.47 -7.14
CA ALA A 164 -7.44 -12.43 -6.49
C ALA A 164 -8.16 -13.76 -6.77
N ALA A 165 -8.44 -14.54 -5.72
CA ALA A 165 -9.13 -15.83 -5.85
C ALA A 165 -9.75 -16.26 -4.50
N PRO A 166 -10.63 -17.28 -4.49
CA PRO A 166 -11.10 -17.88 -3.25
C PRO A 166 -9.92 -18.44 -2.42
N PRO A 167 -9.92 -18.26 -1.08
CA PRO A 167 -8.84 -18.70 -0.19
C PRO A 167 -8.39 -20.14 -0.41
N ALA A 168 -9.33 -21.07 -0.56
CA ALA A 168 -9.02 -22.49 -0.78
C ALA A 168 -8.23 -22.73 -2.08
N VAL A 169 -8.53 -21.98 -3.14
CA VAL A 169 -7.83 -22.07 -4.43
C VAL A 169 -6.39 -21.56 -4.29
N VAL A 170 -6.19 -20.44 -3.58
CA VAL A 170 -4.87 -19.86 -3.33
C VAL A 170 -4.02 -20.84 -2.52
N LEU A 171 -4.55 -21.35 -1.41
CA LEU A 171 -3.85 -22.28 -0.53
C LEU A 171 -3.48 -23.59 -1.23
N ALA A 172 -4.39 -24.12 -2.07
CA ALA A 172 -4.10 -25.31 -2.87
C ALA A 172 -2.96 -25.07 -3.88
N ALA A 173 -2.96 -23.91 -4.55
CA ALA A 173 -1.89 -23.54 -5.49
C ALA A 173 -0.54 -23.35 -4.78
N TRP A 174 -0.53 -22.82 -3.56
CA TRP A 174 0.68 -22.53 -2.80
C TRP A 174 1.21 -23.71 -1.97
N ARG A 175 0.52 -24.85 -1.99
CA ARG A 175 0.84 -26.01 -1.15
C ARG A 175 2.30 -26.42 -1.22
N ALA A 176 2.90 -26.46 -2.41
CA ALA A 176 4.29 -26.84 -2.60
C ALA A 176 5.28 -25.85 -1.95
N HIS A 177 4.95 -24.56 -1.88
CA HIS A 177 5.74 -23.55 -1.20
C HIS A 177 5.56 -23.59 0.32
N LEU A 178 4.36 -23.92 0.79
CA LEU A 178 4.02 -23.93 2.21
C LEU A 178 4.55 -25.17 2.93
N ASP A 179 4.70 -26.29 2.20
CA ASP A 179 5.13 -27.56 2.78
C ASP A 179 6.53 -27.47 3.40
N GLY A 180 6.64 -27.86 4.67
CA GLY A 180 7.91 -27.81 5.43
C GLY A 180 8.38 -26.41 5.84
N HIS A 181 7.62 -25.34 5.54
CA HIS A 181 7.98 -23.96 5.85
C HIS A 181 7.13 -23.37 6.97
N THR A 182 7.64 -22.30 7.61
CA THR A 182 6.87 -21.47 8.51
C THR A 182 6.33 -20.26 7.75
N ALA A 183 5.03 -19.95 7.90
CA ALA A 183 4.37 -18.86 7.18
C ALA A 183 3.60 -17.93 8.11
N VAL A 184 3.68 -16.61 7.87
CA VAL A 184 2.82 -15.61 8.48
C VAL A 184 1.82 -15.10 7.45
N PHE A 185 0.53 -15.34 7.68
CA PHE A 185 -0.56 -14.75 6.94
C PHE A 185 -0.96 -13.43 7.62
N ILE A 186 -0.82 -12.31 6.93
CA ILE A 186 -1.08 -10.98 7.48
C ILE A 186 -2.10 -10.21 6.62
N GLY A 187 -3.16 -9.74 7.24
CA GLY A 187 -4.22 -8.99 6.55
C GLY A 187 -5.55 -9.08 7.27
N ASP A 188 -6.52 -8.33 6.78
CA ASP A 188 -7.87 -8.29 7.35
C ASP A 188 -8.67 -9.57 7.10
N ALA A 189 -8.32 -10.37 6.09
CA ALA A 189 -8.88 -11.69 5.85
C ALA A 189 -8.11 -12.84 6.54
N ALA A 190 -6.92 -12.62 7.06
CA ALA A 190 -6.09 -13.68 7.61
C ALA A 190 -6.73 -14.37 8.83
N GLU A 191 -7.35 -13.60 9.73
CA GLU A 191 -8.06 -14.18 10.88
C GLU A 191 -9.36 -14.90 10.48
N ARG A 192 -10.10 -14.35 9.50
CA ARG A 192 -11.32 -14.96 8.95
C ARG A 192 -11.04 -16.36 8.40
N ASP A 193 -9.94 -16.49 7.67
CA ASP A 193 -9.58 -17.70 6.96
C ASP A 193 -8.63 -18.62 7.76
N ALA A 194 -8.38 -18.32 9.05
CA ALA A 194 -7.42 -19.04 9.89
C ALA A 194 -7.69 -20.56 9.98
N ALA A 195 -8.96 -20.96 10.08
CA ALA A 195 -9.34 -22.38 10.11
C ALA A 195 -8.97 -23.09 8.80
N LEU A 196 -9.23 -22.44 7.67
CA LEU A 196 -8.89 -22.97 6.35
C LEU A 196 -7.38 -23.08 6.14
N VAL A 197 -6.62 -22.08 6.61
CA VAL A 197 -5.15 -22.13 6.60
C VAL A 197 -4.65 -23.30 7.45
N ALA A 198 -5.29 -23.57 8.61
CA ALA A 198 -4.99 -24.71 9.47
C ALA A 198 -5.14 -26.06 8.76
N GLU A 199 -6.21 -26.21 8.01
CA GLU A 199 -6.56 -27.46 7.33
C GLU A 199 -5.58 -27.82 6.19
N THR A 200 -4.79 -26.87 5.69
CA THR A 200 -3.80 -27.18 4.64
C THR A 200 -2.74 -28.16 5.09
N GLY A 201 -2.53 -28.32 6.39
CA GLY A 201 -1.62 -29.30 6.98
C GLY A 201 -0.15 -29.09 6.65
N ALA A 202 0.19 -28.03 5.95
CA ALA A 202 1.51 -27.74 5.43
C ALA A 202 2.24 -26.76 6.37
N GLY A 203 3.22 -27.24 7.12
CA GLY A 203 4.12 -26.43 7.92
C GLY A 203 3.52 -25.79 9.18
N GLN A 204 4.29 -24.88 9.79
CA GLN A 204 3.84 -24.04 10.89
C GLN A 204 3.40 -22.68 10.34
N TRP A 205 2.23 -22.21 10.74
CA TRP A 205 1.70 -20.94 10.27
C TRP A 205 1.07 -20.16 11.44
N SER A 206 0.98 -18.86 11.24
CA SER A 206 0.25 -17.95 12.12
C SER A 206 -0.52 -16.92 11.31
N THR A 207 -1.62 -16.44 11.86
CA THR A 207 -2.37 -15.33 11.30
C THR A 207 -2.14 -14.07 12.12
N ARG A 208 -2.08 -12.92 11.45
CA ARG A 208 -1.91 -11.61 12.06
C ARG A 208 -2.91 -10.62 11.53
N ARG A 209 -3.55 -9.91 12.45
CA ARG A 209 -4.32 -8.72 12.10
C ARG A 209 -3.38 -7.62 11.63
N PRO A 210 -3.69 -6.91 10.52
CA PRO A 210 -2.84 -5.85 10.04
C PRO A 210 -2.91 -4.64 10.98
N PRO A 211 -1.77 -4.01 11.28
CA PRO A 211 -1.77 -2.66 11.82
C PRO A 211 -2.24 -1.66 10.74
N PRO A 212 -2.45 -0.38 11.07
CA PRO A 212 -2.64 0.65 10.08
C PRO A 212 -1.47 0.70 9.11
N LEU A 213 -1.74 0.74 7.78
CA LEU A 213 -0.68 0.61 6.77
C LEU A 213 0.11 1.91 6.52
N ALA A 214 -0.45 3.08 6.87
CA ALA A 214 0.24 4.34 6.60
C ALA A 214 1.67 4.42 7.14
N PRO A 215 2.02 3.92 8.34
CA PRO A 215 3.42 3.87 8.79
C PRO A 215 4.33 3.03 7.90
N ALA A 216 3.88 1.84 7.44
CA ALA A 216 4.63 1.01 6.51
C ALA A 216 4.83 1.70 5.15
N LEU A 217 3.78 2.38 4.66
CA LEU A 217 3.88 3.19 3.43
C LEU A 217 4.95 4.27 3.56
N ALA A 218 5.04 4.98 4.71
CA ALA A 218 6.07 5.98 4.94
C ALA A 218 7.48 5.37 4.95
N ARG A 219 7.67 4.22 5.63
CA ARG A 219 8.97 3.51 5.66
C ARG A 219 9.43 3.10 4.26
N LEU A 220 8.54 2.44 3.51
CA LEU A 220 8.82 1.99 2.14
C LEU A 220 9.06 3.17 1.19
N ALA A 221 8.28 4.26 1.32
CA ALA A 221 8.47 5.46 0.52
C ALA A 221 9.85 6.09 0.76
N ARG A 222 10.29 6.17 2.02
CA ARG A 222 11.63 6.66 2.34
C ARG A 222 12.72 5.84 1.66
N ILE A 223 12.62 4.51 1.72
CA ILE A 223 13.58 3.60 1.09
C ILE A 223 13.59 3.77 -0.44
N ARG A 224 12.41 3.85 -1.07
CA ARG A 224 12.26 4.03 -2.52
C ARG A 224 12.73 5.41 -2.97
N ALA A 225 12.44 6.46 -2.20
CA ALA A 225 12.93 7.81 -2.48
C ALA A 225 14.46 7.90 -2.48
N ALA A 226 15.12 7.24 -1.52
CA ALA A 226 16.58 7.17 -1.47
C ALA A 226 17.19 6.45 -2.69
N ARG A 227 16.41 5.63 -3.42
CA ARG A 227 16.79 4.99 -4.68
C ARG A 227 16.42 5.82 -5.92
N GLY A 228 15.85 7.02 -5.74
CA GLY A 228 15.40 7.88 -6.83
C GLY A 228 14.09 7.44 -7.49
N GLU A 229 13.26 6.62 -6.82
CA GLU A 229 11.99 6.11 -7.35
C GLU A 229 10.81 7.07 -7.13
N ALA A 230 11.03 8.25 -6.55
CA ALA A 230 9.99 9.26 -6.38
C ALA A 230 9.55 9.81 -7.73
N GLY A 231 8.25 9.79 -7.98
CA GLY A 231 7.65 10.14 -9.27
C GLY A 231 6.82 11.40 -9.25
N LEU A 232 6.36 11.78 -10.44
CA LEU A 232 5.44 12.90 -10.62
C LEU A 232 3.99 12.46 -10.33
N PRO A 233 3.13 13.36 -9.84
CA PRO A 233 1.75 13.00 -9.45
C PRO A 233 0.95 12.29 -10.56
N HIS A 234 1.11 12.69 -11.82
CA HIS A 234 0.38 12.10 -12.95
C HIS A 234 0.83 10.67 -13.31
N GLN A 235 1.99 10.21 -12.81
CA GLN A 235 2.50 8.86 -13.02
C GLN A 235 1.91 7.86 -12.02
N LEU A 236 1.24 8.36 -10.99
CA LEU A 236 0.63 7.53 -9.96
C LEU A 236 -0.59 6.80 -10.53
N THR A 237 -0.52 5.49 -10.59
CA THR A 237 -1.58 4.63 -11.14
C THR A 237 -2.04 3.58 -10.14
N PRO A 238 -3.33 3.23 -10.12
CA PRO A 238 -3.83 2.16 -9.26
C PRO A 238 -3.37 0.78 -9.76
N ILE A 239 -3.12 -0.13 -8.82
CA ILE A 239 -2.86 -1.54 -9.10
C ILE A 239 -4.17 -2.31 -8.97
N TYR A 240 -4.70 -2.76 -10.09
CA TYR A 240 -5.90 -3.60 -10.16
C TYR A 240 -5.47 -5.07 -10.33
N VAL A 241 -5.47 -5.83 -9.26
CA VAL A 241 -5.21 -7.29 -9.28
C VAL A 241 -6.42 -8.03 -9.85
N ARG A 242 -7.64 -7.52 -9.60
CA ARG A 242 -8.88 -7.97 -10.21
C ARG A 242 -9.41 -6.89 -11.15
N ARG A 243 -9.90 -7.30 -12.34
CA ARG A 243 -10.56 -6.35 -13.24
C ARG A 243 -11.79 -5.74 -12.59
N PRO A 244 -12.11 -4.47 -12.86
CA PRO A 244 -13.34 -3.85 -12.38
C PRO A 244 -14.58 -4.67 -12.80
N ASP A 245 -15.53 -4.83 -11.89
CA ASP A 245 -16.76 -5.60 -12.13
C ASP A 245 -17.54 -5.12 -13.35
N VAL A 246 -17.54 -3.81 -13.60
CA VAL A 246 -18.20 -3.19 -14.75
C VAL A 246 -17.61 -3.70 -16.09
N GLU A 247 -16.31 -3.93 -16.15
CA GLU A 247 -15.66 -4.49 -17.34
C GLU A 247 -16.01 -5.97 -17.53
N ILE A 248 -16.02 -6.73 -16.43
CA ILE A 248 -16.40 -8.15 -16.44
C ILE A 248 -17.87 -8.31 -16.86
N GLU A 249 -18.75 -7.46 -16.36
CA GLU A 249 -20.17 -7.49 -16.67
C GLU A 249 -20.46 -7.04 -18.11
N ARG A 250 -19.70 -6.07 -18.61
CA ARG A 250 -19.74 -5.62 -20.01
C ARG A 250 -19.32 -6.75 -20.95
N GLU A 251 -18.18 -7.41 -20.68
CA GLU A 251 -17.70 -8.56 -21.48
C GLU A 251 -18.71 -9.74 -21.47
N ARG A 252 -19.41 -9.95 -20.33
CA ARG A 252 -20.48 -10.98 -20.27
C ARG A 252 -21.69 -10.64 -21.14
N ARG A 253 -22.05 -9.36 -21.26
CA ARG A 253 -23.16 -8.89 -22.11
C ARG A 253 -22.80 -8.86 -23.59
N GLU A 254 -21.51 -8.70 -23.91
CA GLU A 254 -20.98 -8.64 -25.27
C GLU A 254 -20.59 -10.04 -25.82
N ARG A 255 -20.63 -11.09 -24.99
CA ARG A 255 -20.46 -12.48 -25.47
C ARG A 255 -21.80 -12.98 -26.05
N PRO A 256 -21.83 -13.39 -27.35
CA PRO A 256 -23.02 -13.91 -28.03
C PRO A 256 -23.53 -15.22 -27.41
#